data_c939cccb59dbddf9c88d7c779a99e15a
#
_entry.id   c939cccb59dbddf9c88d7c779a99e15a
#
_cell.length_a   1.000
_cell.length_b   1.000
_cell.length_c   1.000
_cell.angle_alpha   90.00
_cell.angle_beta   90.00
_cell.angle_gamma   90.00
#
_symmetry.space_group_name_H-M   'P 1'
#
loop_
_entity.id
_entity.type
_entity.pdbx_description
1 polymer ?
#
loop_
_entity_poly.entity_id
_entity_poly.type
_entity_poly.pdbx_seq_one_letter_code
_entity_poly.pdbx_strand_id
1 'polypeptide(L)'
;MENKKEIRSCINRFRFFWTMCLGGCSLMLLIFGIKSRIWEAEISIVTKVLFVILVIWWLIPLIKYLEKYQEIAIDEERIQAHVLFKRKKIIIKKDRISSVVIGNLTIGKKIYNVFTIKSKDGEEIVLSGFEIKNIGELVRAIGKKLQLSKIEKAERDTN
;
A
#
# COMPACT_ATOMS: atom_id res chain seq x y z
N MET A 1 25.07 8.85 24.55
CA MET A 1 24.08 8.04 23.79
C MET A 1 23.33 8.99 22.87
N GLU A 2 23.78 9.08 21.62
CA GLU A 2 23.12 9.89 20.61
C GLU A 2 21.77 9.26 20.28
N ASN A 3 20.70 10.02 20.45
CA ASN A 3 19.34 9.58 20.14
C ASN A 3 19.25 9.37 18.61
N LYS A 4 19.52 8.14 18.15
CA LYS A 4 19.39 7.75 16.73
C LYS A 4 17.94 8.00 16.32
N LYS A 5 17.71 9.15 15.70
CA LYS A 5 16.36 9.61 15.32
C LYS A 5 15.84 8.75 14.17
N GLU A 6 15.09 7.72 14.53
CA GLU A 6 14.32 6.90 13.57
C GLU A 6 13.30 7.76 12.85
N ILE A 7 13.27 7.70 11.53
CA ILE A 7 12.28 8.41 10.72
C ILE A 7 11.20 7.42 10.31
N ARG A 8 9.95 7.71 10.68
CA ARG A 8 8.80 6.87 10.40
C ARG A 8 7.89 7.47 9.34
N SER A 9 7.26 6.62 8.56
CA SER A 9 6.24 7.03 7.60
C SER A 9 4.99 7.56 8.31
N CYS A 10 4.38 8.57 7.69
CA CYS A 10 3.07 9.08 8.09
C CYS A 10 2.03 8.63 7.07
N ILE A 11 1.25 7.62 7.42
CA ILE A 11 0.17 7.11 6.56
C ILE A 11 -0.88 8.20 6.34
N ASN A 12 -1.44 8.28 5.14
CA ASN A 12 -2.55 9.15 4.85
C ASN A 12 -3.83 8.64 5.51
N ARG A 13 -4.03 9.02 6.79
CA ARG A 13 -5.14 8.55 7.63
C ARG A 13 -6.50 8.78 7.00
N PHE A 14 -6.69 9.88 6.27
CA PHE A 14 -7.96 10.18 5.61
C PHE A 14 -8.27 9.16 4.51
N ARG A 15 -7.31 8.85 3.65
CA ARG A 15 -7.48 7.85 2.59
C ARG A 15 -7.64 6.44 3.15
N PHE A 16 -6.84 6.11 4.16
CA PHE A 16 -6.96 4.84 4.87
C PHE A 16 -8.36 4.67 5.45
N PHE A 17 -8.86 5.70 6.16
CA PHE A 17 -10.20 5.68 6.74
C PHE A 17 -11.28 5.50 5.67
N TRP A 18 -11.24 6.26 4.57
CA TRP A 18 -12.20 6.11 3.46
C TRP A 18 -12.17 4.71 2.85
N THR A 19 -10.98 4.14 2.66
CA THR A 19 -10.85 2.78 2.15
C THR A 19 -11.47 1.75 3.08
N MET A 20 -11.27 1.92 4.40
CA MET A 20 -11.88 1.07 5.42
C MET A 20 -13.41 1.24 5.48
N CYS A 21 -13.92 2.46 5.37
CA CYS A 21 -15.35 2.73 5.30
C CYS A 21 -16.00 2.08 4.08
N LEU A 22 -15.40 2.22 2.91
CA LEU A 22 -15.89 1.59 1.69
C LEU A 22 -15.91 0.05 1.83
N GLY A 23 -14.86 -0.55 2.42
CA GLY A 23 -14.80 -1.98 2.71
C GLY A 23 -15.88 -2.42 3.69
N GLY A 24 -16.06 -1.67 4.77
CA GLY A 24 -17.08 -1.91 5.78
C GLY A 24 -18.50 -1.83 5.22
N CYS A 25 -18.79 -0.80 4.40
CA CYS A 25 -20.09 -0.66 3.73
C CYS A 25 -20.39 -1.84 2.80
N SER A 26 -19.39 -2.32 2.07
CA SER A 26 -19.57 -3.47 1.18
C SER A 26 -19.86 -4.75 1.93
N LEU A 27 -19.16 -4.97 3.04
CA LEU A 27 -19.40 -6.10 3.93
C LEU A 27 -20.78 -6.03 4.57
N MET A 28 -21.21 -4.84 5.00
CA MET A 28 -22.56 -4.60 5.52
C MET A 28 -23.63 -4.89 4.46
N LEU A 29 -23.45 -4.44 3.22
CA LEU A 29 -24.37 -4.72 2.12
C LEU A 29 -24.47 -6.22 1.86
N LEU A 30 -23.36 -6.96 1.93
CA LEU A 30 -23.34 -8.41 1.76
C LEU A 30 -24.10 -9.10 2.89
N ILE A 31 -23.81 -8.74 4.15
CA ILE A 31 -24.48 -9.30 5.32
C ILE A 31 -25.97 -8.96 5.29
N PHE A 32 -26.34 -7.72 4.95
CA PHE A 32 -27.72 -7.28 4.86
C PHE A 32 -28.45 -7.99 3.71
N GLY A 33 -27.81 -8.14 2.55
CA GLY A 33 -28.34 -8.89 1.42
C GLY A 33 -28.61 -10.37 1.77
N ILE A 34 -27.72 -11.00 2.57
CA ILE A 34 -27.91 -12.38 3.03
C ILE A 34 -29.03 -12.50 4.09
N LYS A 35 -29.12 -11.52 5.02
CA LYS A 35 -30.12 -11.53 6.11
C LYS A 35 -31.47 -10.95 5.75
N SER A 36 -31.57 -10.17 4.66
CA SER A 36 -32.82 -9.54 4.27
C SER A 36 -33.74 -10.52 3.55
N ARG A 37 -35.05 -10.19 3.57
CA ARG A 37 -36.10 -10.91 2.79
C ARG A 37 -35.79 -10.99 1.28
N ILE A 38 -34.77 -10.27 0.78
CA ILE A 38 -34.28 -10.43 -0.61
C ILE A 38 -33.85 -11.88 -0.86
N TRP A 39 -33.34 -12.56 0.18
CA TRP A 39 -32.95 -13.97 0.09
C TRP A 39 -34.16 -14.92 0.17
N GLU A 40 -35.22 -14.49 0.84
CA GLU A 40 -36.51 -15.22 0.95
C GLU A 40 -37.47 -14.90 -0.20
N ALA A 41 -37.29 -13.77 -0.90
CA ALA A 41 -38.11 -13.40 -2.05
C ALA A 41 -37.92 -14.39 -3.21
N GLU A 42 -38.95 -14.54 -4.06
CA GLU A 42 -38.96 -15.38 -5.28
C GLU A 42 -37.98 -14.85 -6.37
N ILE A 43 -36.88 -14.23 -5.97
CA ILE A 43 -35.82 -13.78 -6.85
C ILE A 43 -35.05 -15.01 -7.33
N SER A 44 -34.85 -15.09 -8.65
CA SER A 44 -34.12 -16.18 -9.30
C SER A 44 -32.78 -16.45 -8.59
N ILE A 45 -32.46 -17.72 -8.39
CA ILE A 45 -31.18 -18.18 -7.87
C ILE A 45 -30.01 -17.53 -8.63
N VAL A 46 -30.16 -17.36 -9.96
CA VAL A 46 -29.17 -16.71 -10.80
C VAL A 46 -28.86 -15.27 -10.34
N THR A 47 -29.89 -14.50 -9.99
CA THR A 47 -29.72 -13.11 -9.49
C THR A 47 -28.99 -13.09 -8.16
N LYS A 48 -29.30 -14.04 -7.26
CA LYS A 48 -28.62 -14.18 -5.97
C LYS A 48 -27.12 -14.49 -6.14
N VAL A 49 -26.80 -15.41 -7.04
CA VAL A 49 -25.41 -15.78 -7.37
C VAL A 49 -24.68 -14.61 -8.00
N LEU A 50 -25.28 -13.92 -8.96
CA LEU A 50 -24.68 -12.73 -9.60
C LEU A 50 -24.37 -11.62 -8.58
N PHE A 51 -25.28 -11.39 -7.62
CA PHE A 51 -25.06 -10.41 -6.55
C PHE A 51 -23.82 -10.77 -5.71
N VAL A 52 -23.69 -12.03 -5.28
CA VAL A 52 -22.53 -12.49 -4.51
C VAL A 52 -21.23 -12.35 -5.32
N ILE A 53 -21.24 -12.75 -6.58
CA ILE A 53 -20.08 -12.61 -7.47
C ILE A 53 -19.67 -11.14 -7.62
N LEU A 54 -20.62 -10.23 -7.80
CA LEU A 54 -20.36 -8.80 -7.96
C LEU A 54 -19.74 -8.19 -6.70
N VAL A 55 -20.23 -8.56 -5.52
CA VAL A 55 -19.67 -8.08 -4.25
C VAL A 55 -18.27 -8.65 -4.04
N ILE A 56 -18.03 -9.93 -4.31
CA ILE A 56 -16.70 -10.54 -4.20
C ILE A 56 -15.73 -9.86 -5.18
N TRP A 57 -16.16 -9.65 -6.44
CA TRP A 57 -15.32 -8.98 -7.43
C TRP A 57 -14.93 -7.57 -7.00
N TRP A 58 -15.80 -6.87 -6.31
CA TRP A 58 -15.51 -5.54 -5.80
C TRP A 58 -14.60 -5.55 -4.56
N LEU A 59 -14.72 -6.57 -3.69
CA LEU A 59 -13.90 -6.73 -2.50
C LEU A 59 -12.44 -7.09 -2.83
N ILE A 60 -12.17 -7.86 -3.88
CA ILE A 60 -10.81 -8.27 -4.26
C ILE A 60 -9.88 -7.07 -4.53
N PRO A 61 -10.24 -6.09 -5.38
CA PRO A 61 -9.43 -4.89 -5.60
C PRO A 61 -9.23 -4.08 -4.31
N LEU A 62 -10.26 -4.01 -3.46
CA LEU A 62 -10.20 -3.29 -2.19
C LEU A 62 -9.18 -3.91 -1.24
N ILE A 63 -9.18 -5.24 -1.09
CA ILE A 63 -8.20 -5.97 -0.27
C ILE A 63 -6.80 -5.74 -0.81
N LYS A 64 -6.58 -5.89 -2.13
CA LYS A 64 -5.29 -5.62 -2.77
C LYS A 64 -4.82 -4.17 -2.55
N TYR A 65 -5.75 -3.23 -2.51
CA TYR A 65 -5.44 -1.84 -2.23
C TYR A 65 -5.03 -1.63 -0.76
N LEU A 66 -5.73 -2.27 0.18
CA LEU A 66 -5.38 -2.23 1.61
C LEU A 66 -4.00 -2.84 1.89
N GLU A 67 -3.60 -3.85 1.14
CA GLU A 67 -2.26 -4.48 1.26
C GLU A 67 -1.10 -3.54 0.94
N LYS A 68 -1.35 -2.42 0.24
CA LYS A 68 -0.34 -1.39 -0.05
C LYS A 68 -0.03 -0.48 1.13
N TYR A 69 -0.90 -0.46 2.15
CA TYR A 69 -0.63 0.33 3.34
C TYR A 69 0.42 -0.33 4.21
N GLN A 70 1.52 0.36 4.37
CA GLN A 70 2.66 -0.10 5.15
C GLN A 70 3.24 1.02 6.02
N GLU A 71 3.68 0.66 7.20
CA GLU A 71 4.48 1.52 8.06
C GLU A 71 5.95 1.30 7.76
N ILE A 72 6.67 2.39 7.54
CA ILE A 72 8.08 2.34 7.20
C ILE A 72 8.87 3.09 8.25
N ALA A 73 9.93 2.46 8.70
CA ALA A 73 10.88 3.02 9.61
C ALA A 73 12.28 2.95 8.97
N ILE A 74 12.98 4.08 8.98
CA ILE A 74 14.32 4.22 8.40
C ILE A 74 15.28 4.53 9.52
N ASP A 75 16.25 3.66 9.69
CA ASP A 75 17.41 3.81 10.58
C ASP A 75 18.69 3.95 9.74
N GLU A 76 19.84 4.17 10.38
CA GLU A 76 21.14 4.32 9.70
C GLU A 76 21.64 3.02 9.06
N GLU A 77 21.20 1.87 9.57
CA GLU A 77 21.68 0.55 9.17
C GLU A 77 20.65 -0.24 8.34
N ARG A 78 19.35 0.13 8.42
CA ARG A 78 18.29 -0.66 7.83
C ARG A 78 17.03 0.15 7.51
N ILE A 79 16.25 -0.39 6.58
CA ILE A 79 14.89 0.04 6.30
C ILE A 79 13.96 -1.09 6.71
N GLN A 80 12.95 -0.76 7.50
CA GLN A 80 11.92 -1.70 7.92
C GLN A 80 10.59 -1.28 7.32
N ALA A 81 9.88 -2.21 6.69
CA ALA A 81 8.52 -2.02 6.23
C ALA A 81 7.61 -3.04 6.91
N HIS A 82 6.56 -2.58 7.54
CA HIS A 82 5.53 -3.42 8.15
C HIS A 82 4.24 -3.27 7.35
N VAL A 83 3.89 -4.32 6.58
CA VAL A 83 2.65 -4.36 5.80
C VAL A 83 1.49 -4.66 6.75
N LEU A 84 0.62 -3.67 6.98
CA LEU A 84 -0.39 -3.70 8.04
C LEU A 84 -1.31 -4.91 7.95
N PHE A 85 -1.82 -5.21 6.75
CA PHE A 85 -2.82 -6.27 6.58
C PHE A 85 -2.24 -7.68 6.44
N LYS A 86 -1.00 -7.80 5.96
CA LYS A 86 -0.34 -9.11 5.85
C LYS A 86 0.46 -9.51 7.07
N ARG A 87 0.58 -8.62 8.07
CA ARG A 87 1.49 -8.78 9.21
C ARG A 87 2.92 -9.15 8.80
N LYS A 88 3.27 -8.88 7.55
CA LYS A 88 4.59 -9.16 6.99
C LYS A 88 5.52 -8.01 7.35
N LYS A 89 6.66 -8.34 7.92
CA LYS A 89 7.73 -7.39 8.17
C LYS A 89 8.86 -7.66 7.18
N ILE A 90 9.23 -6.63 6.41
CA ILE A 90 10.37 -6.67 5.49
C ILE A 90 11.47 -5.82 6.11
N ILE A 91 12.67 -6.35 6.21
CA ILE A 91 13.83 -5.64 6.76
C ILE A 91 14.95 -5.72 5.74
N ILE A 92 15.31 -4.58 5.16
CA ILE A 92 16.44 -4.49 4.22
C ILE A 92 17.58 -3.76 4.92
N LYS A 93 18.71 -4.43 5.10
CA LYS A 93 19.94 -3.82 5.61
C LYS A 93 20.56 -2.94 4.53
N LYS A 94 21.28 -1.89 4.93
CA LYS A 94 21.94 -0.93 4.03
C LYS A 94 22.85 -1.61 3.00
N ASP A 95 23.66 -2.55 3.42
CA ASP A 95 24.61 -3.31 2.60
C ASP A 95 23.94 -4.24 1.57
N ARG A 96 22.66 -4.58 1.83
CA ARG A 96 21.83 -5.41 0.96
C ARG A 96 20.99 -4.63 -0.04
N ILE A 97 20.96 -3.30 0.02
CA ILE A 97 20.23 -2.50 -0.97
C ILE A 97 20.98 -2.58 -2.31
N SER A 98 20.28 -3.03 -3.35
CA SER A 98 20.81 -3.09 -4.71
C SER A 98 20.53 -1.83 -5.50
N SER A 99 19.30 -1.33 -5.46
CA SER A 99 18.90 -0.11 -6.17
C SER A 99 17.70 0.57 -5.53
N VAL A 100 17.56 1.87 -5.79
CA VAL A 100 16.37 2.67 -5.46
C VAL A 100 15.87 3.26 -6.76
N VAL A 101 14.68 2.83 -7.18
CA VAL A 101 14.05 3.23 -8.43
C VAL A 101 12.98 4.26 -8.14
N ILE A 102 12.98 5.37 -8.85
CA ILE A 102 11.96 6.40 -8.77
C ILE A 102 11.03 6.24 -9.96
N GLY A 103 9.74 6.13 -9.70
CA GLY A 103 8.70 6.08 -10.71
C GLY A 103 7.54 7.00 -10.36
N ASN A 104 6.56 7.05 -11.25
CA ASN A 104 5.34 7.82 -11.07
C ASN A 104 4.12 6.89 -11.14
N LEU A 105 3.13 7.17 -10.31
CA LEU A 105 1.83 6.51 -10.33
C LEU A 105 0.76 7.55 -10.65
N THR A 106 0.08 7.39 -11.78
CA THR A 106 -1.03 8.26 -12.17
C THR A 106 -2.35 7.67 -11.65
N ILE A 107 -3.09 8.43 -10.87
CA ILE A 107 -4.43 8.06 -10.40
C ILE A 107 -5.39 9.19 -10.75
N GLY A 108 -6.22 8.95 -11.76
CA GLY A 108 -7.07 9.98 -12.36
C GLY A 108 -6.22 11.09 -12.97
N LYS A 109 -6.40 12.34 -12.52
CA LYS A 109 -5.62 13.52 -12.98
C LYS A 109 -4.40 13.83 -12.13
N LYS A 110 -4.09 13.02 -11.11
CA LYS A 110 -2.99 13.28 -10.17
C LYS A 110 -1.85 12.30 -10.34
N ILE A 111 -0.63 12.82 -10.32
CA ILE A 111 0.59 12.06 -10.39
C ILE A 111 1.19 11.97 -8.98
N TYR A 112 1.57 10.78 -8.57
CA TYR A 112 2.19 10.48 -7.28
C TYR A 112 3.55 9.85 -7.51
N ASN A 113 4.56 10.33 -6.79
CA ASN A 113 5.88 9.72 -6.83
C ASN A 113 5.83 8.34 -6.17
N VAL A 114 6.48 7.37 -6.79
CA VAL A 114 6.65 6.02 -6.27
C VAL A 114 8.15 5.73 -6.17
N PHE A 115 8.57 5.20 -5.04
CA PHE A 115 9.96 4.80 -4.80
C PHE A 115 9.97 3.31 -4.51
N THR A 116 10.75 2.57 -5.27
CA THR A 116 10.91 1.14 -5.08
C THR A 116 12.34 0.88 -4.62
N ILE A 117 12.49 0.31 -3.45
CA ILE A 117 13.78 -0.09 -2.87
C ILE A 117 13.91 -1.59 -3.09
N LYS A 118 14.94 -1.99 -3.81
CA LYS A 118 15.22 -3.39 -4.11
C LYS A 118 16.39 -3.88 -3.29
N SER A 119 16.24 -5.07 -2.70
CA SER A 119 17.33 -5.80 -2.07
C SER A 119 18.02 -6.73 -3.05
N LYS A 120 19.30 -7.03 -2.80
CA LYS A 120 20.05 -8.08 -3.50
C LYS A 120 19.42 -9.47 -3.32
N ASP A 121 18.68 -9.65 -2.25
CA ASP A 121 18.00 -10.91 -1.90
C ASP A 121 16.61 -11.03 -2.58
N GLY A 122 16.24 -10.07 -3.46
CA GLY A 122 14.97 -10.06 -4.19
C GLY A 122 13.78 -9.47 -3.42
N GLU A 123 13.97 -8.97 -2.19
CA GLU A 123 12.93 -8.28 -1.46
C GLU A 123 12.75 -6.86 -2.01
N GLU A 124 11.49 -6.42 -2.06
CA GLU A 124 11.14 -5.06 -2.50
C GLU A 124 10.28 -4.34 -1.48
N ILE A 125 10.58 -3.04 -1.27
CA ILE A 125 9.74 -2.11 -0.50
C ILE A 125 9.29 -1.01 -1.46
N VAL A 126 7.99 -0.88 -1.67
CA VAL A 126 7.39 0.13 -2.54
C VAL A 126 6.77 1.24 -1.69
N LEU A 127 7.23 2.46 -1.86
CA LEU A 127 6.75 3.67 -1.22
C LEU A 127 5.96 4.49 -2.21
N SER A 128 4.73 4.84 -1.90
CA SER A 128 3.92 5.68 -2.78
C SER A 128 3.43 6.94 -2.06
N GLY A 129 3.53 8.08 -2.72
CA GLY A 129 2.98 9.34 -2.24
C GLY A 129 1.45 9.36 -2.18
N PHE A 130 0.81 8.33 -2.69
CA PHE A 130 -0.62 8.13 -2.53
C PHE A 130 -0.98 7.67 -1.12
N GLU A 131 -0.24 6.72 -0.55
CA GLU A 131 -0.48 6.15 0.78
C GLU A 131 0.27 6.91 1.89
N ILE A 132 1.43 7.52 1.58
CA ILE A 132 2.34 8.13 2.56
C ILE A 132 2.40 9.65 2.35
N LYS A 133 2.09 10.42 3.41
CA LYS A 133 2.12 11.88 3.34
C LYS A 133 3.53 12.46 3.28
N ASN A 134 4.44 11.92 4.09
CA ASN A 134 5.81 12.44 4.25
C ASN A 134 6.83 11.72 3.36
N ILE A 135 6.43 11.27 2.18
CA ILE A 135 7.29 10.51 1.26
C ILE A 135 8.57 11.28 0.90
N GLY A 136 8.49 12.58 0.72
CA GLY A 136 9.66 13.41 0.40
C GLY A 136 10.71 13.42 1.52
N GLU A 137 10.28 13.41 2.78
CA GLU A 137 11.18 13.35 3.95
C GLU A 137 11.83 11.96 4.04
N LEU A 138 11.04 10.90 3.82
CA LEU A 138 11.54 9.52 3.83
C LEU A 138 12.61 9.32 2.74
N VAL A 139 12.37 9.81 1.54
CA VAL A 139 13.33 9.68 0.42
C VAL A 139 14.61 10.47 0.68
N ARG A 140 14.50 11.69 1.24
CA ARG A 140 15.68 12.45 1.67
C ARG A 140 16.45 11.72 2.77
N ALA A 141 15.74 11.09 3.70
CA ALA A 141 16.36 10.29 4.75
C ALA A 141 17.07 9.06 4.20
N ILE A 142 16.48 8.38 3.21
CA ILE A 142 17.10 7.26 2.50
C ILE A 142 18.43 7.73 1.86
N GLY A 143 18.38 8.82 1.08
CA GLY A 143 19.56 9.37 0.44
C GLY A 143 20.66 9.79 1.44
N LYS A 144 20.27 10.52 2.51
CA LYS A 144 21.23 11.05 3.49
C LYS A 144 21.77 9.99 4.45
N LYS A 145 20.90 9.18 5.03
CA LYS A 145 21.29 8.18 6.06
C LYS A 145 21.98 6.96 5.46
N LEU A 146 21.49 6.51 4.30
CA LEU A 146 22.03 5.32 3.65
C LEU A 146 23.15 5.62 2.67
N GLN A 147 23.46 6.90 2.41
CA GLN A 147 24.54 7.34 1.51
C GLN A 147 24.49 6.62 0.15
N LEU A 148 23.29 6.42 -0.39
CA LEU A 148 23.10 5.73 -1.66
C LEU A 148 23.55 6.65 -2.81
N SER A 149 24.65 6.30 -3.46
CA SER A 149 25.25 7.06 -4.57
C SER A 149 24.49 6.93 -5.89
N LYS A 150 23.56 5.97 -6.02
CA LYS A 150 22.81 5.72 -7.26
C LYS A 150 21.31 5.68 -6.98
N ILE A 151 20.64 6.77 -7.32
CA ILE A 151 19.18 6.81 -7.48
C ILE A 151 18.93 6.71 -8.99
N GLU A 152 18.49 5.56 -9.46
CA GLU A 152 18.11 5.39 -10.87
C GLU A 152 16.70 5.95 -11.07
N LYS A 153 16.58 6.94 -11.96
CA LYS A 153 15.28 7.38 -12.46
C LYS A 153 14.81 6.37 -13.50
N ALA A 154 13.85 5.56 -13.17
CA ALA A 154 13.13 4.79 -14.17
C ALA A 154 11.96 5.64 -14.68
N GLU A 155 12.05 6.12 -15.91
CA GLU A 155 10.89 6.52 -16.68
C GLU A 155 10.12 5.24 -17.00
N ARG A 156 9.08 4.96 -16.24
CA ARG A 156 8.08 3.99 -16.68
C ARG A 156 7.09 4.73 -17.55
N ASP A 157 7.27 4.56 -18.86
CA ASP A 157 6.20 4.82 -19.82
C ASP A 157 5.02 3.92 -19.43
N THR A 158 4.01 4.52 -18.85
CA THR A 158 2.72 3.87 -18.66
C THR A 158 1.91 4.11 -19.92
N ASN A 159 1.93 3.15 -20.84
CA ASN A 159 0.85 2.93 -21.80
C ASN A 159 -0.40 2.43 -21.08
#